data_719b4f16dd6a7d448b453f36e2063a90
#
_entry.id   719b4f16dd6a7d448b453f36e2063a90
#
_cell.length_a   1.000
_cell.length_b   1.000
_cell.length_c   1.000
_cell.angle_alpha   90.00
_cell.angle_beta   90.00
_cell.angle_gamma   90.00
#
_symmetry.space_group_name_H-M   'P 1'
#
loop_
_entity.id
_entity.type
_entity.pdbx_description
1 polymer ?
#
loop_
_entity_poly.entity_id
_entity_poly.type
_entity_poly.pdbx_seq_one_letter_code
_entity_poly.pdbx_strand_id
1 'polypeptide(L)'
;MSKIAFIYPGQGAQAVGMGEDFYEKSPLSRTIFDQASEAVNLDLKKLCFEENDLLDKTEYTQVAMVTACLAMTRAVESMGLHADMTAGLSLGEYCAIAVAGGMCDLDAIRTVRSRGIFMEHAAPEGSGAMSAVLGMDAAVIEDVLNGREGVSIANYNCPGQIVITGEAAAVAEAGTALKEAGARRVLPLKVSGPFHSPMMRPAGEELAKVFAGVSMNPLKIPYVANINAEVITDCGRIEGLLVDQVSGSVRWQQSVETMICEGVDTFVEIGPGKTLTGFLRKIDKNVKAYHIGSWEEAVQVCEELK
;
A
#
# COMPACT_ATOMS: atom_id res chain seq x y z
N MET A 1 -12.16 15.92 20.07
CA MET A 1 -11.16 16.24 19.04
C MET A 1 -11.34 15.23 17.91
N SER A 2 -11.16 15.63 16.67
CA SER A 2 -11.15 14.72 15.53
C SER A 2 -10.00 13.73 15.69
N LYS A 3 -10.22 12.45 15.38
CA LYS A 3 -9.17 11.43 15.37
C LYS A 3 -8.71 11.21 13.94
N ILE A 4 -7.44 11.47 13.69
CA ILE A 4 -6.86 11.54 12.33
C ILE A 4 -6.10 10.25 12.02
N ALA A 5 -6.39 9.64 10.88
CA ALA A 5 -5.56 8.58 10.33
C ALA A 5 -4.78 9.05 9.10
N PHE A 6 -3.47 8.76 9.06
CA PHE A 6 -2.71 8.84 7.82
C PHE A 6 -2.77 7.50 7.10
N ILE A 7 -3.09 7.57 5.80
CA ILE A 7 -3.20 6.39 4.95
C ILE A 7 -2.29 6.52 3.72
N TYR A 8 -1.71 5.40 3.29
CA TYR A 8 -0.67 5.37 2.27
C TYR A 8 -1.07 4.51 1.09
N PRO A 9 -0.96 5.01 -0.15
CA PRO A 9 -1.32 4.28 -1.36
C PRO A 9 -0.38 3.09 -1.60
N GLY A 10 -0.89 2.12 -2.35
CA GLY A 10 -0.13 0.98 -2.87
C GLY A 10 0.41 1.20 -4.28
N GLN A 11 1.05 0.16 -4.82
CA GLN A 11 1.51 0.11 -6.20
C GLN A 11 0.36 0.36 -7.18
N GLY A 12 0.63 1.09 -8.25
CA GLY A 12 -0.34 1.55 -9.24
C GLY A 12 -0.73 3.02 -9.07
N ALA A 13 -0.27 3.68 -7.99
CA ALA A 13 -0.47 5.10 -7.77
C ALA A 13 0.76 5.94 -8.16
N GLN A 14 1.89 5.32 -8.48
CA GLN A 14 3.13 6.01 -8.86
C GLN A 14 2.93 6.94 -10.06
N ALA A 15 3.61 8.07 -10.00
CA ALA A 15 3.61 9.04 -11.09
C ALA A 15 4.96 9.76 -11.14
N VAL A 16 5.41 10.11 -12.33
CA VAL A 16 6.57 10.98 -12.53
C VAL A 16 6.32 12.33 -11.85
N GLY A 17 7.32 12.86 -11.17
CA GLY A 17 7.23 14.09 -10.37
C GLY A 17 6.78 13.87 -8.92
N MET A 18 6.46 12.64 -8.49
CA MET A 18 6.00 12.38 -7.12
C MET A 18 7.07 12.74 -6.09
N GLY A 19 6.75 13.72 -5.21
CA GLY A 19 7.62 14.20 -4.14
C GLY A 19 8.67 15.23 -4.55
N GLU A 20 8.74 15.65 -5.83
CA GLU A 20 9.72 16.62 -6.33
C GLU A 20 9.57 17.98 -5.63
N ASP A 21 8.36 18.51 -5.56
CA ASP A 21 8.07 19.78 -4.90
C ASP A 21 8.34 19.75 -3.39
N PHE A 22 8.16 18.59 -2.75
CA PHE A 22 8.57 18.37 -1.35
C PHE A 22 10.10 18.33 -1.20
N TYR A 23 10.80 17.66 -2.14
CA TYR A 23 12.25 17.66 -2.17
C TYR A 23 12.82 19.09 -2.29
N GLU A 24 12.21 19.91 -3.14
CA GLU A 24 12.64 21.31 -3.35
C GLU A 24 12.40 22.19 -2.12
N LYS A 25 11.24 22.05 -1.47
CA LYS A 25 10.76 22.99 -0.45
C LYS A 25 11.04 22.55 1.00
N SER A 26 11.24 21.24 1.25
CA SER A 26 11.47 20.70 2.59
C SER A 26 12.87 20.12 2.75
N PRO A 27 13.69 20.65 3.67
CA PRO A 27 14.99 20.04 4.00
C PRO A 27 14.87 18.60 4.52
N LEU A 28 13.79 18.26 5.22
CA LEU A 28 13.53 16.90 5.72
C LEU A 28 13.27 15.94 4.55
N SER A 29 12.42 16.33 3.61
CA SER A 29 12.13 15.52 2.42
C SER A 29 13.38 15.30 1.57
N ARG A 30 14.20 16.35 1.39
CA ARG A 30 15.49 16.25 0.72
C ARG A 30 16.41 15.24 1.39
N THR A 31 16.52 15.31 2.71
CA THR A 31 17.36 14.39 3.50
C THR A 31 16.91 12.94 3.29
N ILE A 32 15.61 12.67 3.27
CA ILE A 32 15.07 11.31 3.07
C ILE A 32 15.42 10.81 1.67
N PHE A 33 15.18 11.57 0.61
CA PHE A 33 15.50 11.16 -0.76
C PHE A 33 17.01 10.90 -0.95
N ASP A 34 17.87 11.78 -0.41
CA ASP A 34 19.32 11.66 -0.53
C ASP A 34 19.84 10.44 0.24
N GLN A 35 19.41 10.24 1.49
CA GLN A 35 19.81 9.08 2.30
C GLN A 35 19.23 7.77 1.75
N ALA A 36 18.00 7.79 1.25
CA ALA A 36 17.39 6.63 0.61
C ALA A 36 18.15 6.23 -0.66
N SER A 37 18.52 7.20 -1.51
CA SER A 37 19.29 6.96 -2.73
C SER A 37 20.62 6.28 -2.42
N GLU A 38 21.33 6.77 -1.39
CA GLU A 38 22.57 6.16 -0.91
C GLU A 38 22.34 4.74 -0.36
N ALA A 39 21.31 4.59 0.48
CA ALA A 39 21.03 3.35 1.19
C ALA A 39 20.65 2.17 0.27
N VAL A 40 20.01 2.44 -0.87
CA VAL A 40 19.61 1.42 -1.85
C VAL A 40 20.44 1.43 -3.14
N ASN A 41 21.47 2.29 -3.21
CA ASN A 41 22.34 2.47 -4.37
C ASN A 41 21.56 2.72 -5.68
N LEU A 42 20.54 3.59 -5.63
CA LEU A 42 19.72 4.02 -6.74
C LEU A 42 19.57 5.54 -6.73
N ASP A 43 19.57 6.18 -7.87
CA ASP A 43 19.17 7.59 -7.97
C ASP A 43 17.64 7.70 -7.92
N LEU A 44 17.10 7.78 -6.69
CA LEU A 44 15.67 7.84 -6.46
C LEU A 44 15.05 9.18 -6.92
N LYS A 45 15.84 10.24 -6.98
CA LYS A 45 15.38 11.52 -7.55
C LYS A 45 15.13 11.36 -9.03
N LYS A 46 16.12 10.84 -9.76
CA LYS A 46 15.95 10.57 -11.19
C LYS A 46 14.81 9.61 -11.45
N LEU A 47 14.69 8.53 -10.64
CA LEU A 47 13.62 7.55 -10.76
C LEU A 47 12.23 8.14 -10.53
N CYS A 48 12.08 9.05 -9.55
CA CYS A 48 10.78 9.62 -9.19
C CYS A 48 10.41 10.86 -10.00
N PHE A 49 11.39 11.70 -10.41
CA PHE A 49 11.15 13.04 -10.94
C PHE A 49 11.23 13.11 -12.46
N GLU A 50 11.99 12.19 -13.11
CA GLU A 50 12.18 12.18 -14.54
C GLU A 50 11.40 11.03 -15.21
N GLU A 51 11.01 11.22 -16.47
CA GLU A 51 10.41 10.16 -17.29
C GLU A 51 11.40 9.01 -17.49
N ASN A 52 10.98 7.78 -17.23
CA ASN A 52 11.79 6.58 -17.38
C ASN A 52 10.94 5.31 -17.47
N ASP A 53 11.52 4.22 -17.98
CA ASP A 53 10.88 2.91 -18.15
C ASP A 53 10.98 2.01 -16.87
N LEU A 54 11.56 2.51 -15.78
CA LEU A 54 11.81 1.73 -14.57
C LEU A 54 10.72 1.92 -13.52
N LEU A 55 10.11 3.10 -13.45
CA LEU A 55 9.16 3.44 -12.40
C LEU A 55 7.97 2.47 -12.30
N ASP A 56 7.57 1.85 -13.40
CA ASP A 56 6.47 0.88 -13.45
C ASP A 56 6.89 -0.57 -13.20
N LYS A 57 8.19 -0.85 -13.01
CA LYS A 57 8.68 -2.17 -12.61
C LYS A 57 8.61 -2.31 -11.10
N THR A 58 8.02 -3.40 -10.60
CA THR A 58 7.73 -3.61 -9.18
C THR A 58 8.92 -3.35 -8.27
N GLU A 59 10.11 -3.84 -8.64
CA GLU A 59 11.32 -3.66 -7.85
C GLU A 59 11.76 -2.18 -7.68
N TYR A 60 11.38 -1.31 -8.61
CA TYR A 60 11.64 0.14 -8.55
C TYR A 60 10.44 0.92 -8.01
N THR A 61 9.22 0.54 -8.41
CA THR A 61 7.99 1.18 -7.94
C THR A 61 7.91 1.21 -6.43
N GLN A 62 8.18 0.06 -5.78
CA GLN A 62 7.99 -0.05 -4.34
C GLN A 62 8.90 0.89 -3.56
N VAL A 63 10.18 0.90 -3.87
CA VAL A 63 11.14 1.78 -3.18
C VAL A 63 10.89 3.27 -3.49
N ALA A 64 10.52 3.60 -4.72
CA ALA A 64 10.20 4.97 -5.12
C ALA A 64 8.98 5.52 -4.37
N MET A 65 7.90 4.74 -4.33
CA MET A 65 6.66 5.09 -3.64
C MET A 65 6.85 5.31 -2.14
N VAL A 66 7.49 4.35 -1.46
CA VAL A 66 7.71 4.45 0.00
C VAL A 66 8.62 5.63 0.33
N THR A 67 9.67 5.88 -0.46
CA THR A 67 10.53 7.04 -0.28
C THR A 67 9.75 8.35 -0.43
N ALA A 68 8.96 8.49 -1.50
CA ALA A 68 8.17 9.69 -1.73
C ALA A 68 7.11 9.91 -0.63
N CYS A 69 6.36 8.86 -0.25
CA CYS A 69 5.34 8.96 0.80
C CYS A 69 5.95 9.35 2.16
N LEU A 70 7.08 8.75 2.55
CA LEU A 70 7.76 9.10 3.80
C LEU A 70 8.34 10.53 3.76
N ALA A 71 8.94 10.94 2.64
CA ALA A 71 9.44 12.30 2.46
C ALA A 71 8.32 13.35 2.59
N MET A 72 7.15 13.11 1.98
CA MET A 72 5.98 13.94 2.13
C MET A 72 5.48 13.97 3.57
N THR A 73 5.40 12.80 4.23
CA THR A 73 4.88 12.68 5.59
C THR A 73 5.75 13.46 6.59
N ARG A 74 7.08 13.36 6.50
CA ARG A 74 7.96 14.10 7.42
C ARG A 74 7.85 15.61 7.24
N ALA A 75 7.60 16.09 6.02
CA ALA A 75 7.27 17.49 5.80
C ALA A 75 5.93 17.89 6.44
N VAL A 76 4.89 17.08 6.25
CA VAL A 76 3.56 17.29 6.85
C VAL A 76 3.64 17.32 8.38
N GLU A 77 4.35 16.37 8.99
CA GLU A 77 4.59 16.36 10.44
C GLU A 77 5.34 17.60 10.93
N SER A 78 6.30 18.11 10.16
CA SER A 78 7.00 19.35 10.49
C SER A 78 6.12 20.60 10.40
N MET A 79 5.02 20.54 9.65
CA MET A 79 4.00 21.58 9.61
C MET A 79 3.01 21.46 10.79
N GLY A 80 3.12 20.43 11.65
CA GLY A 80 2.36 20.25 12.89
C GLY A 80 1.12 19.35 12.74
N LEU A 81 0.91 18.70 11.62
CA LEU A 81 -0.16 17.71 11.45
C LEU A 81 0.37 16.31 11.74
N HIS A 82 -0.25 15.60 12.67
CA HIS A 82 0.14 14.27 13.12
C HIS A 82 -1.05 13.32 13.08
N ALA A 83 -0.76 12.03 12.89
CA ALA A 83 -1.78 10.99 12.93
C ALA A 83 -1.96 10.43 14.35
N ASP A 84 -3.18 9.99 14.66
CA ASP A 84 -3.50 9.17 15.84
C ASP A 84 -3.43 7.68 15.53
N MET A 85 -3.54 7.32 14.25
CA MET A 85 -3.48 5.95 13.72
C MET A 85 -3.00 5.96 12.28
N THR A 86 -2.40 4.86 11.83
CA THR A 86 -1.93 4.75 10.44
C THR A 86 -2.38 3.45 9.79
N ALA A 87 -2.51 3.45 8.47
CA ALA A 87 -2.67 2.26 7.64
C ALA A 87 -2.11 2.51 6.24
N GLY A 88 -1.84 1.45 5.49
CA GLY A 88 -1.41 1.59 4.11
C GLY A 88 -1.81 0.37 3.29
N LEU A 89 -2.07 0.56 2.00
CA LEU A 89 -2.48 -0.51 1.11
C LEU A 89 -1.24 -1.24 0.58
N SER A 90 -1.08 -2.53 0.93
CA SER A 90 0.04 -3.37 0.48
C SER A 90 1.41 -2.74 0.81
N LEU A 91 2.15 -2.22 -0.16
CA LEU A 91 3.43 -1.55 0.10
C LEU A 91 3.30 -0.32 1.01
N GLY A 92 2.16 0.35 1.00
CA GLY A 92 1.88 1.50 1.87
C GLY A 92 1.87 1.16 3.36
N GLU A 93 1.69 -0.12 3.73
CA GLU A 93 1.77 -0.57 5.13
C GLU A 93 3.16 -0.33 5.73
N TYR A 94 4.22 -0.35 4.92
CA TYR A 94 5.59 0.00 5.36
C TYR A 94 5.71 1.48 5.75
N CYS A 95 5.05 2.39 5.01
CA CYS A 95 4.94 3.78 5.41
C CYS A 95 4.16 3.92 6.74
N ALA A 96 3.04 3.22 6.86
CA ALA A 96 2.21 3.23 8.05
C ALA A 96 3.01 2.80 9.30
N ILE A 97 3.77 1.70 9.20
CA ILE A 97 4.61 1.17 10.28
C ILE A 97 5.75 2.14 10.62
N ALA A 98 6.41 2.73 9.63
CA ALA A 98 7.49 3.69 9.86
C ALA A 98 6.98 4.97 10.55
N VAL A 99 5.83 5.48 10.15
CA VAL A 99 5.19 6.64 10.77
C VAL A 99 4.66 6.33 12.16
N ALA A 100 4.15 5.12 12.37
CA ALA A 100 3.78 4.63 13.70
C ALA A 100 5.00 4.41 14.63
N GLY A 101 6.22 4.47 14.10
CA GLY A 101 7.47 4.33 14.86
C GLY A 101 7.98 2.89 14.95
N GLY A 102 7.32 1.91 14.33
CA GLY A 102 7.67 0.50 14.38
C GLY A 102 8.99 0.15 13.70
N MET A 103 9.39 0.91 12.69
CA MET A 103 10.73 0.85 12.07
C MET A 103 11.19 2.25 11.65
N CYS A 104 12.49 2.43 11.41
CA CYS A 104 12.96 3.71 10.88
C CYS A 104 12.67 3.83 9.37
N ASP A 105 12.63 5.07 8.86
CA ASP A 105 12.32 5.34 7.45
C ASP A 105 13.27 4.61 6.49
N LEU A 106 14.56 4.58 6.80
CA LEU A 106 15.55 3.90 5.96
C LEU A 106 15.42 2.38 5.97
N ASP A 107 15.02 1.79 7.10
CA ASP A 107 14.77 0.35 7.18
C ASP A 107 13.51 -0.02 6.37
N ALA A 108 12.45 0.79 6.45
CA ALA A 108 11.27 0.61 5.60
C ALA A 108 11.63 0.67 4.10
N ILE A 109 12.43 1.67 3.69
CA ILE A 109 12.87 1.86 2.31
C ILE A 109 13.76 0.70 1.82
N ARG A 110 14.73 0.25 2.61
CA ARG A 110 15.58 -0.91 2.27
C ARG A 110 14.77 -2.19 2.17
N THR A 111 13.84 -2.38 3.10
CA THR A 111 12.98 -3.59 3.15
C THR A 111 12.08 -3.66 1.93
N VAL A 112 11.42 -2.56 1.53
CA VAL A 112 10.58 -2.57 0.33
C VAL A 112 11.37 -2.68 -0.97
N ARG A 113 12.64 -2.23 -1.01
CA ARG A 113 13.53 -2.50 -2.14
C ARG A 113 13.74 -4.01 -2.30
N SER A 114 14.04 -4.71 -1.22
CA SER A 114 14.19 -6.18 -1.23
C SER A 114 12.86 -6.86 -1.56
N ARG A 115 11.75 -6.41 -0.94
CA ARG A 115 10.39 -6.92 -1.20
C ARG A 115 10.03 -6.79 -2.68
N GLY A 116 10.27 -5.65 -3.29
CA GLY A 116 9.99 -5.42 -4.71
C GLY A 116 10.76 -6.38 -5.63
N ILE A 117 12.05 -6.60 -5.35
CA ILE A 117 12.88 -7.57 -6.08
C ILE A 117 12.33 -8.99 -5.92
N PHE A 118 12.04 -9.42 -4.69
CA PHE A 118 11.55 -10.77 -4.46
C PHE A 118 10.17 -11.01 -5.09
N MET A 119 9.27 -10.04 -5.03
CA MET A 119 7.95 -10.14 -5.64
C MET A 119 7.99 -10.13 -7.17
N GLU A 120 8.92 -9.35 -7.76
CA GLU A 120 9.12 -9.33 -9.22
C GLU A 120 9.54 -10.71 -9.75
N HIS A 121 10.37 -11.43 -8.98
CA HIS A 121 10.98 -12.70 -9.40
C HIS A 121 10.37 -13.94 -8.75
N ALA A 122 9.33 -13.82 -7.93
CA ALA A 122 8.72 -14.95 -7.22
C ALA A 122 8.00 -15.95 -8.13
N ALA A 123 7.49 -15.49 -9.26
CA ALA A 123 6.77 -16.31 -10.23
C ALA A 123 7.34 -16.11 -11.64
N PRO A 124 7.37 -17.14 -12.49
CA PRO A 124 7.77 -16.99 -13.88
C PRO A 124 6.90 -15.96 -14.60
N GLU A 125 7.52 -15.20 -15.51
CA GLU A 125 6.80 -14.21 -16.33
C GLU A 125 5.62 -14.85 -17.06
N GLY A 126 4.44 -14.22 -16.97
CA GLY A 126 3.22 -14.69 -17.62
C GLY A 126 2.53 -15.88 -16.93
N SER A 127 3.11 -16.46 -15.86
CA SER A 127 2.48 -17.58 -15.14
C SER A 127 1.32 -17.15 -14.25
N GLY A 128 1.31 -15.89 -13.80
CA GLY A 128 0.30 -15.33 -12.93
C GLY A 128 -0.43 -14.13 -13.52
N ALA A 129 -1.59 -13.81 -12.95
CA ALA A 129 -2.39 -12.67 -13.35
C ALA A 129 -3.17 -12.08 -12.16
N MET A 130 -3.63 -10.84 -12.34
CA MET A 130 -4.59 -10.19 -11.44
C MET A 130 -5.70 -9.53 -12.25
N SER A 131 -6.93 -9.53 -11.71
CA SER A 131 -8.06 -8.86 -12.33
C SER A 131 -8.92 -8.14 -11.31
N ALA A 132 -9.34 -6.92 -11.62
CA ALA A 132 -10.28 -6.16 -10.80
C ALA A 132 -11.71 -6.56 -11.17
N VAL A 133 -12.49 -7.02 -10.19
CA VAL A 133 -13.91 -7.35 -10.29
C VAL A 133 -14.70 -6.15 -9.78
N LEU A 134 -15.54 -5.58 -10.64
CA LEU A 134 -16.31 -4.38 -10.34
C LEU A 134 -17.81 -4.62 -10.30
N GLY A 135 -18.49 -4.01 -9.32
CA GLY A 135 -19.94 -4.02 -9.20
C GLY A 135 -20.53 -5.36 -8.75
N MET A 136 -19.79 -6.10 -7.92
CA MET A 136 -20.22 -7.35 -7.29
C MET A 136 -19.79 -7.37 -5.82
N ASP A 137 -20.61 -7.95 -4.96
CA ASP A 137 -20.35 -8.09 -3.54
C ASP A 137 -19.27 -9.14 -3.27
N ALA A 138 -18.45 -8.93 -2.23
CA ALA A 138 -17.36 -9.81 -1.86
C ALA A 138 -17.83 -11.26 -1.61
N ALA A 139 -18.95 -11.44 -0.88
CA ALA A 139 -19.51 -12.76 -0.58
C ALA A 139 -19.86 -13.55 -1.85
N VAL A 140 -20.40 -12.89 -2.89
CA VAL A 140 -20.71 -13.54 -4.17
C VAL A 140 -19.43 -13.95 -4.90
N ILE A 141 -18.38 -13.10 -4.82
CA ILE A 141 -17.09 -13.45 -5.42
C ILE A 141 -16.47 -14.64 -4.68
N GLU A 142 -16.50 -14.65 -3.35
CA GLU A 142 -16.03 -15.77 -2.52
C GLU A 142 -16.75 -17.07 -2.87
N ASP A 143 -18.07 -17.04 -3.03
CA ASP A 143 -18.87 -18.21 -3.43
C ASP A 143 -18.48 -18.72 -4.83
N VAL A 144 -18.29 -17.83 -5.80
CA VAL A 144 -17.86 -18.21 -7.16
C VAL A 144 -16.46 -18.80 -7.16
N LEU A 145 -15.57 -18.31 -6.29
CA LEU A 145 -14.20 -18.82 -6.18
C LEU A 145 -14.10 -20.07 -5.32
N ASN A 146 -15.12 -20.40 -4.53
CA ASN A 146 -15.09 -21.55 -3.65
C ASN A 146 -14.88 -22.86 -4.44
N GLY A 147 -13.88 -23.64 -4.01
CA GLY A 147 -13.51 -24.89 -4.66
C GLY A 147 -12.72 -24.72 -5.98
N ARG A 148 -12.38 -23.50 -6.40
CA ARG A 148 -11.49 -23.25 -7.53
C ARG A 148 -10.04 -23.18 -7.05
N GLU A 149 -9.18 -24.01 -7.62
CA GLU A 149 -7.76 -23.98 -7.36
C GLU A 149 -7.07 -22.93 -8.22
N GLY A 150 -5.89 -22.45 -7.80
CA GLY A 150 -5.05 -21.53 -8.55
C GLY A 150 -5.51 -20.08 -8.58
N VAL A 151 -6.64 -19.73 -7.95
CA VAL A 151 -7.17 -18.36 -7.87
C VAL A 151 -7.62 -18.02 -6.46
N SER A 152 -7.40 -16.79 -6.04
CA SER A 152 -7.82 -16.25 -4.73
C SER A 152 -8.13 -14.76 -4.81
N ILE A 153 -8.63 -14.19 -3.72
CA ILE A 153 -8.80 -12.73 -3.60
C ILE A 153 -7.49 -12.12 -3.14
N ALA A 154 -6.98 -11.16 -3.92
CA ALA A 154 -5.82 -10.35 -3.58
C ALA A 154 -6.18 -9.17 -2.68
N ASN A 155 -7.23 -8.40 -3.04
CA ASN A 155 -7.59 -7.19 -2.32
C ASN A 155 -9.11 -7.06 -2.16
N TYR A 156 -9.52 -6.77 -0.95
CA TYR A 156 -10.83 -6.21 -0.62
C TYR A 156 -10.69 -4.68 -0.57
N ASN A 157 -10.85 -4.00 -1.71
CA ASN A 157 -10.56 -2.56 -1.79
C ASN A 157 -11.68 -1.69 -1.20
N CYS A 158 -12.90 -1.91 -1.62
CA CYS A 158 -14.10 -1.23 -1.13
C CYS A 158 -15.35 -1.96 -1.64
N PRO A 159 -16.56 -1.65 -1.15
CA PRO A 159 -17.78 -2.21 -1.67
C PRO A 159 -17.85 -2.13 -3.19
N GLY A 160 -18.05 -3.30 -3.83
CA GLY A 160 -18.11 -3.43 -5.28
C GLY A 160 -16.78 -3.30 -6.03
N GLN A 161 -15.63 -3.40 -5.35
CA GLN A 161 -14.32 -3.44 -5.98
C GLN A 161 -13.36 -4.39 -5.25
N ILE A 162 -13.21 -5.57 -5.81
CA ILE A 162 -12.39 -6.68 -5.33
C ILE A 162 -11.34 -7.01 -6.41
N VAL A 163 -10.15 -7.43 -6.01
CA VAL A 163 -9.12 -7.91 -6.95
C VAL A 163 -8.91 -9.40 -6.73
N ILE A 164 -8.96 -10.18 -7.79
CA ILE A 164 -8.60 -11.60 -7.80
C ILE A 164 -7.20 -11.78 -8.38
N THR A 165 -6.49 -12.83 -7.94
CA THR A 165 -5.09 -13.09 -8.25
C THR A 165 -4.83 -14.61 -8.31
N GLY A 166 -3.77 -15.00 -9.00
CA GLY A 166 -3.35 -16.40 -9.04
C GLY A 166 -2.75 -16.80 -10.39
N GLU A 167 -2.85 -18.07 -10.73
CA GLU A 167 -2.42 -18.59 -12.02
C GLU A 167 -3.20 -17.92 -13.17
N ALA A 168 -2.50 -17.57 -14.25
CA ALA A 168 -3.10 -16.79 -15.34
C ALA A 168 -4.35 -17.45 -15.94
N ALA A 169 -4.34 -18.76 -16.14
CA ALA A 169 -5.47 -19.50 -16.66
C ALA A 169 -6.64 -19.53 -15.66
N ALA A 170 -6.36 -19.81 -14.36
CA ALA A 170 -7.38 -19.85 -13.32
C ALA A 170 -8.05 -18.49 -13.11
N VAL A 171 -7.28 -17.39 -13.15
CA VAL A 171 -7.82 -16.03 -13.07
C VAL A 171 -8.71 -15.71 -14.29
N ALA A 172 -8.33 -16.15 -15.49
CA ALA A 172 -9.14 -15.93 -16.69
C ALA A 172 -10.47 -16.70 -16.63
N GLU A 173 -10.43 -17.97 -16.22
CA GLU A 173 -11.63 -18.81 -16.03
C GLU A 173 -12.55 -18.26 -14.93
N ALA A 174 -11.97 -17.88 -13.78
CA ALA A 174 -12.71 -17.24 -12.69
C ALA A 174 -13.34 -15.92 -13.16
N GLY A 175 -12.61 -15.13 -13.95
CA GLY A 175 -13.12 -13.89 -14.53
C GLY A 175 -14.32 -14.09 -15.44
N THR A 176 -14.37 -15.18 -16.18
CA THR A 176 -15.54 -15.56 -17.00
C THR A 176 -16.72 -15.95 -16.12
N ALA A 177 -16.50 -16.84 -15.15
CA ALA A 177 -17.55 -17.26 -14.21
C ALA A 177 -18.13 -16.07 -13.40
N LEU A 178 -17.30 -15.14 -12.97
CA LEU A 178 -17.74 -13.93 -12.28
C LEU A 178 -18.61 -13.01 -13.16
N LYS A 179 -18.29 -12.90 -14.46
CA LYS A 179 -19.14 -12.17 -15.41
C LYS A 179 -20.50 -12.85 -15.59
N GLU A 180 -20.52 -14.17 -15.70
CA GLU A 180 -21.75 -14.97 -15.80
C GLU A 180 -22.60 -14.87 -14.51
N ALA A 181 -21.94 -14.77 -13.34
CA ALA A 181 -22.57 -14.53 -12.05
C ALA A 181 -23.03 -13.08 -11.83
N GLY A 182 -22.82 -12.17 -12.80
CA GLY A 182 -23.34 -10.80 -12.75
C GLY A 182 -22.34 -9.72 -12.40
N ALA A 183 -21.02 -9.98 -12.39
CA ALA A 183 -20.03 -8.93 -12.24
C ALA A 183 -20.17 -7.91 -13.38
N ARG A 184 -20.26 -6.62 -13.02
CA ARG A 184 -20.41 -5.53 -14.00
C ARG A 184 -19.24 -5.46 -14.96
N ARG A 185 -18.02 -5.65 -14.45
CA ARG A 185 -16.77 -5.71 -15.23
C ARG A 185 -15.76 -6.59 -14.51
N VAL A 186 -14.94 -7.28 -15.28
CA VAL A 186 -13.70 -7.93 -14.83
C VAL A 186 -12.59 -7.41 -15.72
N LEU A 187 -11.67 -6.65 -15.14
CA LEU A 187 -10.63 -5.92 -15.86
C LEU A 187 -9.25 -6.49 -15.51
N PRO A 188 -8.50 -7.05 -16.46
CA PRO A 188 -7.12 -7.44 -16.22
C PRO A 188 -6.28 -6.24 -15.76
N LEU A 189 -5.42 -6.47 -14.78
CA LEU A 189 -4.47 -5.46 -14.29
C LEU A 189 -3.13 -5.63 -14.99
N LYS A 190 -2.46 -4.52 -15.28
CA LYS A 190 -1.09 -4.50 -15.81
C LYS A 190 -0.11 -4.61 -14.62
N VAL A 191 0.19 -5.83 -14.22
CA VAL A 191 1.14 -6.14 -13.13
C VAL A 191 2.08 -7.23 -13.57
N SER A 192 3.28 -7.28 -12.98
CA SER A 192 4.32 -8.24 -13.33
C SER A 192 4.12 -9.63 -12.71
N GLY A 193 3.19 -9.78 -11.75
CA GLY A 193 3.00 -11.04 -11.05
C GLY A 193 1.67 -11.18 -10.32
N PRO A 194 1.37 -12.39 -9.82
CA PRO A 194 0.15 -12.71 -9.07
C PRO A 194 0.28 -12.31 -7.61
N PHE A 195 0.42 -10.99 -7.35
CA PHE A 195 0.63 -10.46 -6.00
C PHE A 195 -0.51 -10.87 -5.06
N HIS A 196 -0.17 -11.04 -3.79
CA HIS A 196 -1.12 -11.45 -2.74
C HIS A 196 -1.80 -12.80 -2.99
N SER A 197 -1.11 -13.72 -3.69
CA SER A 197 -1.51 -15.10 -3.90
C SER A 197 -0.52 -16.08 -3.25
N PRO A 198 -0.89 -17.35 -3.06
CA PRO A 198 0.05 -18.38 -2.60
C PRO A 198 1.32 -18.52 -3.45
N MET A 199 1.30 -18.10 -4.72
CA MET A 199 2.48 -18.09 -5.60
C MET A 199 3.57 -17.12 -5.12
N MET A 200 3.23 -16.15 -4.24
CA MET A 200 4.17 -15.19 -3.66
C MET A 200 4.85 -15.69 -2.37
N ARG A 201 4.54 -16.89 -1.86
CA ARG A 201 5.17 -17.43 -0.64
C ARG A 201 6.71 -17.42 -0.68
N PRO A 202 7.37 -17.78 -1.80
CA PRO A 202 8.83 -17.69 -1.87
C PRO A 202 9.37 -16.28 -1.61
N ALA A 203 8.67 -15.24 -2.09
CA ALA A 203 9.05 -13.86 -1.80
C ALA A 203 8.88 -13.50 -0.31
N GLY A 204 7.85 -14.02 0.35
CA GLY A 204 7.66 -13.88 1.80
C GLY A 204 8.77 -14.54 2.61
N GLU A 205 9.18 -15.75 2.21
CA GLU A 205 10.28 -16.50 2.86
C GLU A 205 11.64 -15.76 2.71
N GLU A 206 11.91 -15.16 1.55
CA GLU A 206 13.13 -14.35 1.37
C GLU A 206 13.04 -13.03 2.17
N LEU A 207 11.85 -12.42 2.24
CA LEU A 207 11.62 -11.21 3.02
C LEU A 207 11.82 -11.45 4.53
N ALA A 208 11.42 -12.60 5.06
CA ALA A 208 11.67 -12.97 6.45
C ALA A 208 13.16 -12.93 6.82
N LYS A 209 14.05 -13.30 5.88
CA LYS A 209 15.50 -13.22 6.11
C LYS A 209 16.01 -11.78 6.19
N VAL A 210 15.38 -10.85 5.45
CA VAL A 210 15.73 -9.41 5.49
C VAL A 210 15.42 -8.82 6.86
N PHE A 211 14.32 -9.22 7.50
CA PHE A 211 13.92 -8.72 8.81
C PHE A 211 14.92 -9.05 9.93
N ALA A 212 15.78 -10.07 9.77
CA ALA A 212 16.86 -10.34 10.71
C ALA A 212 17.85 -9.15 10.87
N GLY A 213 17.91 -8.25 9.89
CA GLY A 213 18.71 -7.04 9.92
C GLY A 213 17.94 -5.75 10.22
N VAL A 214 16.63 -5.85 10.49
CA VAL A 214 15.74 -4.71 10.73
C VAL A 214 15.39 -4.62 12.23
N SER A 215 15.52 -3.43 12.81
CA SER A 215 15.12 -3.21 14.20
C SER A 215 13.66 -2.81 14.28
N MET A 216 12.84 -3.67 14.91
CA MET A 216 11.47 -3.31 15.26
C MET A 216 11.44 -2.56 16.59
N ASN A 217 10.81 -1.38 16.58
CA ASN A 217 10.74 -0.48 17.73
C ASN A 217 9.30 -0.47 18.30
N PRO A 218 9.14 -0.12 19.59
CA PRO A 218 7.82 0.10 20.16
C PRO A 218 7.03 1.15 19.37
N LEU A 219 5.79 0.82 19.04
CA LEU A 219 4.90 1.72 18.32
C LEU A 219 4.53 2.93 19.18
N LYS A 220 4.58 4.12 18.60
CA LYS A 220 4.16 5.38 19.22
C LYS A 220 2.65 5.60 19.09
N ILE A 221 2.09 5.19 17.96
CA ILE A 221 0.67 5.16 17.64
C ILE A 221 0.34 3.80 17.01
N PRO A 222 -0.91 3.33 17.08
CA PRO A 222 -1.30 2.08 16.44
C PRO A 222 -1.29 2.19 14.92
N TYR A 223 -1.09 1.05 14.23
CA TYR A 223 -1.40 0.90 12.82
C TYR A 223 -2.38 -0.24 12.60
N VAL A 224 -3.03 -0.29 11.42
CA VAL A 224 -3.92 -1.39 11.06
C VAL A 224 -3.25 -2.25 9.99
N ALA A 225 -3.12 -3.56 10.28
CA ALA A 225 -2.45 -4.52 9.40
C ALA A 225 -3.36 -4.98 8.25
N ASN A 226 -2.79 -5.19 7.06
CA ASN A 226 -3.55 -5.57 5.87
C ASN A 226 -4.13 -6.99 5.94
N ILE A 227 -3.36 -7.94 6.49
CA ILE A 227 -3.69 -9.38 6.40
C ILE A 227 -4.92 -9.75 7.20
N ASN A 228 -5.17 -9.10 8.33
CA ASN A 228 -6.24 -9.41 9.27
C ASN A 228 -7.14 -8.21 9.63
N ALA A 229 -6.79 -7.00 9.18
CA ALA A 229 -7.46 -5.74 9.52
C ALA A 229 -7.51 -5.45 11.03
N GLU A 230 -6.58 -5.97 11.82
CA GLU A 230 -6.47 -5.73 13.26
C GLU A 230 -5.65 -4.48 13.56
N VAL A 231 -6.00 -3.81 14.67
CA VAL A 231 -5.19 -2.75 15.26
C VAL A 231 -3.96 -3.37 15.92
N ILE A 232 -2.78 -2.94 15.52
CA ILE A 232 -1.50 -3.43 16.02
C ILE A 232 -0.87 -2.36 16.91
N THR A 233 -0.54 -2.78 18.14
CA THR A 233 0.20 -1.99 19.14
C THR A 233 1.47 -2.68 19.61
N ASP A 234 1.61 -3.97 19.30
CA ASP A 234 2.78 -4.77 19.63
C ASP A 234 3.71 -4.90 18.41
N CYS A 235 4.90 -4.30 18.50
CA CYS A 235 5.90 -4.35 17.44
C CYS A 235 6.43 -5.77 17.19
N GLY A 236 6.35 -6.69 18.14
CA GLY A 236 6.75 -8.09 17.95
C GLY A 236 5.90 -8.85 16.92
N ARG A 237 4.74 -8.32 16.53
CA ARG A 237 3.87 -8.90 15.50
C ARG A 237 4.21 -8.44 14.07
N ILE A 238 4.93 -7.33 13.92
CA ILE A 238 5.11 -6.64 12.62
C ILE A 238 5.72 -7.56 11.57
N GLU A 239 6.84 -8.21 11.90
CA GLU A 239 7.56 -9.08 10.96
C GLU A 239 6.66 -10.19 10.40
N GLY A 240 6.01 -10.96 11.26
CA GLY A 240 5.12 -12.06 10.85
C GLY A 240 3.97 -11.57 9.97
N LEU A 241 3.34 -10.43 10.33
CA LEU A 241 2.23 -9.84 9.57
C LEU A 241 2.68 -9.37 8.18
N LEU A 242 3.88 -8.78 8.05
CA LEU A 242 4.41 -8.33 6.76
C LEU A 242 4.84 -9.49 5.85
N VAL A 243 5.36 -10.59 6.43
CA VAL A 243 5.67 -11.82 5.69
C VAL A 243 4.40 -12.45 5.15
N ASP A 244 3.37 -12.60 5.99
CA ASP A 244 2.08 -13.17 5.60
C ASP A 244 1.35 -12.29 4.56
N GLN A 245 1.50 -10.97 4.65
CA GLN A 245 0.91 -10.00 3.71
C GLN A 245 1.35 -10.25 2.27
N VAL A 246 2.58 -10.71 2.02
CA VAL A 246 3.13 -10.88 0.66
C VAL A 246 2.30 -11.87 -0.15
N SER A 247 1.82 -12.95 0.50
CA SER A 247 1.04 -14.01 -0.14
C SER A 247 -0.42 -14.09 0.29
N GLY A 248 -0.86 -13.20 1.18
CA GLY A 248 -2.22 -13.14 1.71
C GLY A 248 -3.01 -11.93 1.22
N SER A 249 -4.33 -11.99 1.38
CA SER A 249 -5.25 -10.93 0.94
C SER A 249 -5.07 -9.63 1.71
N VAL A 250 -5.08 -8.51 1.01
CA VAL A 250 -5.13 -7.16 1.58
C VAL A 250 -6.58 -6.81 1.91
N ARG A 251 -6.90 -6.68 3.19
CA ARG A 251 -8.24 -6.39 3.70
C ARG A 251 -8.45 -4.88 3.90
N TRP A 252 -8.28 -4.10 2.83
CA TRP A 252 -8.30 -2.64 2.92
C TRP A 252 -9.63 -2.08 3.40
N GLN A 253 -10.75 -2.57 2.84
CA GLN A 253 -12.08 -2.16 3.30
C GLN A 253 -12.24 -2.41 4.80
N GLN A 254 -11.94 -3.60 5.27
CA GLN A 254 -12.04 -3.96 6.68
C GLN A 254 -11.07 -3.14 7.55
N SER A 255 -9.88 -2.82 7.05
CA SER A 255 -8.92 -1.95 7.76
C SER A 255 -9.49 -0.54 7.98
N VAL A 256 -10.15 0.02 6.98
CA VAL A 256 -10.84 1.32 7.10
C VAL A 256 -12.01 1.21 8.09
N GLU A 257 -12.84 0.17 7.99
CA GLU A 257 -13.96 -0.06 8.91
C GLU A 257 -13.46 -0.21 10.36
N THR A 258 -12.34 -0.92 10.57
CA THR A 258 -11.68 -1.01 11.90
C THR A 258 -11.26 0.36 12.41
N MET A 259 -10.59 1.19 11.59
CA MET A 259 -10.20 2.54 12.00
C MET A 259 -11.39 3.41 12.37
N ILE A 260 -12.50 3.32 11.63
CA ILE A 260 -13.75 4.04 11.95
C ILE A 260 -14.33 3.55 13.27
N CYS A 261 -14.35 2.24 13.53
CA CYS A 261 -14.78 1.67 14.81
C CYS A 261 -13.91 2.13 15.99
N GLU A 262 -12.61 2.37 15.75
CA GLU A 262 -11.67 2.95 16.70
C GLU A 262 -11.85 4.48 16.89
N GLY A 263 -12.83 5.07 16.20
CA GLY A 263 -13.20 6.47 16.32
C GLY A 263 -12.45 7.43 15.38
N VAL A 264 -11.77 6.92 14.35
CA VAL A 264 -11.20 7.76 13.29
C VAL A 264 -12.34 8.36 12.48
N ASP A 265 -12.38 9.68 12.37
CA ASP A 265 -13.36 10.43 11.60
C ASP A 265 -12.76 11.21 10.44
N THR A 266 -11.43 11.31 10.41
CA THR A 266 -10.68 12.08 9.42
C THR A 266 -9.51 11.27 8.88
N PHE A 267 -9.47 11.10 7.56
CA PHE A 267 -8.43 10.35 6.85
C PHE A 267 -7.63 11.30 5.95
N VAL A 268 -6.32 11.17 5.97
CA VAL A 268 -5.41 11.92 5.11
C VAL A 268 -4.59 10.94 4.29
N GLU A 269 -4.87 10.82 2.99
CA GLU A 269 -4.06 10.04 2.05
C GLU A 269 -2.81 10.83 1.70
N ILE A 270 -1.61 10.32 2.03
CA ILE A 270 -0.33 10.96 1.74
C ILE A 270 0.42 10.13 0.71
N GLY A 271 0.64 10.72 -0.46
CA GLY A 271 1.32 10.07 -1.58
C GLY A 271 0.69 10.42 -2.94
N PRO A 272 1.23 9.88 -4.03
CA PRO A 272 0.68 10.12 -5.36
C PRO A 272 -0.69 9.47 -5.56
N GLY A 273 -1.54 10.08 -6.40
CA GLY A 273 -2.88 9.59 -6.70
C GLY A 273 -3.90 9.86 -5.58
N LYS A 274 -5.16 9.50 -5.84
CA LYS A 274 -6.32 9.71 -4.91
C LYS A 274 -7.15 8.43 -4.80
N THR A 275 -6.48 7.29 -4.85
CA THR A 275 -7.14 5.98 -4.92
C THR A 275 -7.83 5.63 -3.62
N LEU A 276 -7.13 5.81 -2.48
CA LEU A 276 -7.68 5.47 -1.16
C LEU A 276 -8.79 6.42 -0.75
N THR A 277 -8.65 7.72 -1.04
CA THR A 277 -9.72 8.71 -0.89
C THR A 277 -10.96 8.32 -1.71
N GLY A 278 -10.75 7.76 -2.91
CA GLY A 278 -11.83 7.23 -3.74
C GLY A 278 -12.51 6.01 -3.12
N PHE A 279 -11.77 5.13 -2.45
CA PHE A 279 -12.32 3.96 -1.73
C PHE A 279 -13.08 4.38 -0.49
N LEU A 280 -12.55 5.31 0.31
CA LEU A 280 -13.20 5.85 1.51
C LEU A 280 -14.63 6.32 1.22
N ARG A 281 -14.85 7.06 0.14
CA ARG A 281 -16.18 7.54 -0.28
C ARG A 281 -17.19 6.44 -0.55
N LYS A 282 -16.72 5.22 -0.84
CA LYS A 282 -17.58 4.03 -1.05
C LYS A 282 -17.75 3.22 0.22
N ILE A 283 -16.77 3.25 1.12
CA ILE A 283 -16.80 2.53 2.41
C ILE A 283 -17.69 3.29 3.39
N ASP A 284 -17.40 4.55 3.66
CA ASP A 284 -18.23 5.41 4.51
C ASP A 284 -18.19 6.86 4.02
N LYS A 285 -19.39 7.42 3.79
CA LYS A 285 -19.55 8.82 3.33
C LYS A 285 -19.52 9.85 4.45
N ASN A 286 -19.55 9.42 5.71
CA ASN A 286 -19.61 10.30 6.86
C ASN A 286 -18.22 10.71 7.34
N VAL A 287 -17.15 10.00 6.95
CA VAL A 287 -15.78 10.37 7.29
C VAL A 287 -15.26 11.49 6.39
N LYS A 288 -14.40 12.31 6.95
CA LYS A 288 -13.65 13.31 6.16
C LYS A 288 -12.47 12.66 5.49
N ALA A 289 -12.24 12.96 4.23
CA ALA A 289 -11.16 12.40 3.43
C ALA A 289 -10.38 13.52 2.73
N TYR A 290 -9.12 13.66 3.07
CA TYR A 290 -8.16 14.59 2.49
C TYR A 290 -7.10 13.83 1.71
N HIS A 291 -6.44 14.56 0.81
CA HIS A 291 -5.32 14.02 0.03
C HIS A 291 -4.18 15.03 0.03
N ILE A 292 -2.97 14.52 0.16
CA ILE A 292 -1.71 15.26 0.07
C ILE A 292 -0.80 14.55 -0.94
N GLY A 293 -0.75 15.05 -2.17
CA GLY A 293 0.15 14.59 -3.23
C GLY A 293 1.03 15.71 -3.76
N SER A 294 0.85 16.95 -3.27
CA SER A 294 1.66 18.11 -3.59
C SER A 294 1.90 18.98 -2.36
N TRP A 295 2.92 19.82 -2.42
CA TRP A 295 3.24 20.78 -1.36
C TRP A 295 2.08 21.76 -1.09
N GLU A 296 1.39 22.21 -2.12
CA GLU A 296 0.24 23.10 -1.96
C GLU A 296 -0.90 22.42 -1.20
N GLU A 297 -1.20 21.16 -1.55
CA GLU A 297 -2.20 20.36 -0.82
C GLU A 297 -1.76 20.15 0.64
N ALA A 298 -0.46 19.92 0.91
CA ALA A 298 0.05 19.78 2.27
C ALA A 298 -0.18 21.05 3.10
N VAL A 299 0.14 22.21 2.58
CA VAL A 299 -0.09 23.50 3.26
C VAL A 299 -1.56 23.69 3.56
N GLN A 300 -2.43 23.50 2.55
CA GLN A 300 -3.87 23.66 2.69
C GLN A 300 -4.46 22.70 3.74
N VAL A 301 -4.14 21.41 3.66
CA VAL A 301 -4.69 20.40 4.58
C VAL A 301 -4.18 20.62 6.01
N CYS A 302 -2.89 20.98 6.17
CA CYS A 302 -2.34 21.30 7.48
C CYS A 302 -2.98 22.57 8.10
N GLU A 303 -3.36 23.56 7.30
CA GLU A 303 -4.08 24.75 7.80
C GLU A 303 -5.52 24.42 8.21
N GLU A 304 -6.20 23.54 7.47
CA GLU A 304 -7.59 23.16 7.73
C GLU A 304 -7.76 22.23 8.95
N LEU A 305 -6.75 21.40 9.24
CA LEU A 305 -6.82 20.37 10.28
C LEU A 305 -6.12 20.77 11.60
N LYS A 306 -5.53 21.93 11.68
CA LYS A 306 -5.01 22.53 12.93
C LYS A 306 -6.17 23.08 13.74
#